data_a79b07823d9fe5d2cc27ca0fd0ff23ee
#
_entry.id   a79b07823d9fe5d2cc27ca0fd0ff23ee
#
_cell.length_a   1.000
_cell.length_b   1.000
_cell.length_c   1.000
_cell.angle_alpha   90.00
_cell.angle_beta   90.00
_cell.angle_gamma   90.00
#
_symmetry.space_group_name_H-M   'P 1'
#
loop_
_entity.id
_entity.type
_entity.pdbx_description
1 polymer ?
#
loop_
_entity_poly.entity_id
_entity_poly.type
_entity_poly.pdbx_seq_one_letter_code
_entity_poly.pdbx_strand_id
1 'polypeptide(L)'
;MDKASATANSHEADAFSRKAAELVARHRIDPAALVDRDHDELAVREISLGRGAYVRGRLSLLTAVAEAHDARVVFASTPTGTVAYVAGHVSDLDVVEVMYTSLHAQAASQMSAVRRTTGAATQRYRRSFLFGYADRVATSFEDARTAAAAAAP
;
A
#
# COMPACT_ATOMS: atom_id res chain seq x y z
N MET A 1 7.52 22.17 -19.92
CA MET A 1 6.31 22.31 -19.08
C MET A 1 5.93 21.04 -18.29
N ASP A 2 6.41 19.86 -18.67
CA ASP A 2 5.98 18.59 -18.02
C ASP A 2 6.65 18.23 -16.69
N LYS A 3 7.79 18.84 -16.36
CA LYS A 3 8.50 18.56 -15.10
C LYS A 3 7.79 19.13 -13.86
N ALA A 4 7.12 20.25 -14.00
CA ALA A 4 6.42 20.90 -12.87
C ALA A 4 5.13 20.17 -12.48
N SER A 5 4.37 19.68 -13.47
CA SER A 5 3.14 18.91 -13.21
C SER A 5 3.43 17.52 -12.65
N ALA A 6 4.48 16.84 -13.10
CA ALA A 6 4.93 15.57 -12.56
C ALA A 6 5.42 15.71 -11.10
N THR A 7 6.06 16.82 -10.77
CA THR A 7 6.54 17.14 -9.43
C THR A 7 5.37 17.47 -8.49
N ALA A 8 4.36 18.23 -8.93
CA ALA A 8 3.17 18.55 -8.16
C ALA A 8 2.35 17.28 -7.84
N ASN A 9 2.16 16.39 -8.81
CA ASN A 9 1.46 15.10 -8.59
C ASN A 9 2.21 14.16 -7.65
N SER A 10 3.54 14.15 -7.67
CA SER A 10 4.33 13.35 -6.73
C SER A 10 4.25 13.90 -5.30
N HIS A 11 4.20 15.22 -5.13
CA HIS A 11 4.04 15.86 -3.84
C HIS A 11 2.65 15.63 -3.23
N GLU A 12 1.59 15.65 -4.05
CA GLU A 12 0.23 15.31 -3.59
C GLU A 12 0.13 13.85 -3.17
N ALA A 13 0.70 12.93 -3.95
CA ALA A 13 0.74 11.51 -3.61
C ALA A 13 1.51 11.26 -2.32
N ASP A 14 2.66 11.92 -2.16
CA ASP A 14 3.47 11.79 -0.94
C ASP A 14 2.75 12.39 0.28
N ALA A 15 2.06 13.52 0.12
CA ALA A 15 1.25 14.12 1.19
C ALA A 15 0.08 13.22 1.60
N PHE A 16 -0.63 12.63 0.64
CA PHE A 16 -1.74 11.70 0.91
C PHE A 16 -1.24 10.43 1.59
N SER A 17 -0.18 9.81 1.08
CA SER A 17 0.42 8.61 1.66
C SER A 17 0.92 8.86 3.09
N ARG A 18 1.53 10.03 3.32
CA ARG A 18 1.98 10.45 4.65
C ARG A 18 0.81 10.63 5.61
N LYS A 19 -0.27 11.28 5.17
CA LYS A 19 -1.47 11.47 6.00
C LYS A 19 -2.16 10.15 6.32
N ALA A 20 -2.27 9.27 5.34
CA ALA A 20 -2.83 7.93 5.55
C ALA A 20 -1.99 7.13 6.56
N ALA A 21 -0.66 7.15 6.41
CA ALA A 21 0.27 6.49 7.33
C ALA A 21 0.19 7.06 8.75
N GLU A 22 0.08 8.39 8.89
CA GLU A 22 -0.10 9.06 10.18
C GLU A 22 -1.41 8.63 10.86
N LEU A 23 -2.51 8.58 10.12
CA LEU A 23 -3.81 8.15 10.65
C LEU A 23 -3.78 6.70 11.11
N VAL A 24 -3.16 5.83 10.34
CA VAL A 24 -3.00 4.41 10.69
C VAL A 24 -2.14 4.25 11.95
N ALA A 25 -1.00 4.94 12.01
CA ALA A 25 -0.12 4.87 13.17
C ALA A 25 -0.82 5.38 14.45
N ARG A 26 -1.60 6.46 14.34
CA ARG A 26 -2.41 7.00 15.44
C ARG A 26 -3.48 6.02 15.90
N HIS A 27 -4.18 5.38 14.97
CA HIS A 27 -5.22 4.39 15.28
C HIS A 27 -4.65 3.17 16.01
N ARG A 28 -3.44 2.72 15.66
CA ARG A 28 -2.78 1.59 16.30
C ARG A 28 -2.32 1.86 17.73
N ILE A 29 -2.12 3.12 18.08
CA ILE A 29 -1.68 3.53 19.42
C ILE A 29 -2.88 3.91 20.30
N ASP A 30 -4.08 3.92 19.76
CA ASP A 30 -5.30 4.17 20.51
C ASP A 30 -5.47 3.10 21.59
N PRO A 31 -5.52 3.48 22.90
CA PRO A 31 -5.71 2.52 23.98
C PRO A 31 -7.01 1.72 23.88
N ALA A 32 -8.05 2.28 23.26
CA ALA A 32 -9.31 1.58 23.02
C ALA A 32 -9.14 0.43 22.00
N ALA A 33 -8.28 0.62 21.00
CA ALA A 33 -7.94 -0.42 20.04
C ALA A 33 -7.09 -1.55 20.67
N LEU A 34 -6.33 -1.26 21.73
CA LEU A 34 -5.54 -2.26 22.46
C LEU A 34 -6.44 -3.17 23.32
N VAL A 35 -7.54 -2.65 23.84
CA VAL A 35 -8.51 -3.43 24.63
C VAL A 35 -9.28 -4.43 23.76
N ASP A 36 -9.57 -4.06 22.52
CA ASP A 36 -10.23 -4.94 21.55
C ASP A 36 -9.33 -6.06 21.00
N ARG A 37 -8.02 -5.91 21.10
CA ARG A 37 -7.06 -6.90 20.57
C ARG A 37 -7.08 -8.24 21.30
N ASP A 38 -7.45 -8.27 22.56
CA ASP A 38 -7.55 -9.51 23.32
C ASP A 38 -8.65 -10.44 22.80
N HIS A 39 -9.58 -9.91 21.98
CA HIS A 39 -10.67 -10.64 21.37
C HIS A 39 -10.56 -10.72 19.83
N ASP A 40 -9.47 -10.21 19.28
CA ASP A 40 -9.23 -10.16 17.84
C ASP A 40 -8.57 -11.44 17.35
N GLU A 41 -9.27 -12.17 16.54
CA GLU A 41 -8.81 -13.45 16.00
C GLU A 41 -7.76 -13.30 14.94
N LEU A 42 -6.84 -14.26 14.86
CA LEU A 42 -5.93 -14.42 13.73
C LEU A 42 -6.67 -15.07 12.57
N ALA A 43 -6.46 -14.54 11.37
CA ALA A 43 -7.09 -15.02 10.16
C ALA A 43 -6.15 -14.88 8.96
N VAL A 44 -6.55 -15.50 7.87
CA VAL A 44 -5.92 -15.34 6.56
C VAL A 44 -6.95 -14.80 5.59
N ARG A 45 -6.60 -13.73 4.88
CA ARG A 45 -7.45 -13.12 3.87
C ARG A 45 -6.82 -13.27 2.49
N GLU A 46 -7.62 -13.71 1.54
CA GLU A 46 -7.23 -13.87 0.16
C GLU A 46 -7.50 -12.57 -0.62
N ILE A 47 -6.48 -12.08 -1.34
CA ILE A 47 -6.58 -10.89 -2.18
C ILE A 47 -6.06 -11.24 -3.57
N SER A 48 -6.92 -11.11 -4.58
CA SER A 48 -6.52 -11.31 -5.97
C SER A 48 -5.69 -10.13 -6.47
N LEU A 49 -4.52 -10.41 -7.02
CA LEU A 49 -3.65 -9.40 -7.62
C LEU A 49 -3.79 -9.34 -9.15
N GLY A 50 -4.62 -10.20 -9.73
CA GLY A 50 -4.86 -10.24 -11.16
C GLY A 50 -3.69 -10.81 -11.96
N ARG A 51 -3.57 -10.33 -13.19
CA ARG A 51 -2.58 -10.79 -14.19
C ARG A 51 -1.83 -9.60 -14.77
N GLY A 52 -0.73 -9.92 -15.46
CA GLY A 52 -0.04 -9.00 -16.33
C GLY A 52 1.14 -8.31 -15.69
N ALA A 53 1.60 -7.24 -16.35
CA ALA A 53 2.87 -6.58 -16.07
C ALA A 53 2.93 -5.87 -14.72
N TYR A 54 1.78 -5.58 -14.10
CA TYR A 54 1.71 -4.77 -12.87
C TYR A 54 1.52 -5.61 -11.61
N VAL A 55 1.42 -6.92 -11.71
CA VAL A 55 1.18 -7.83 -10.57
C VAL A 55 2.27 -7.70 -9.50
N ARG A 56 3.53 -7.66 -9.91
CA ARG A 56 4.66 -7.50 -8.99
C ARG A 56 4.61 -6.18 -8.22
N GLY A 57 4.25 -5.10 -8.90
CA GLY A 57 4.06 -3.80 -8.27
C GLY A 57 2.88 -3.77 -7.29
N ARG A 58 1.78 -4.42 -7.65
CA ARG A 58 0.63 -4.58 -6.73
C ARG A 58 1.00 -5.40 -5.50
N LEU A 59 1.77 -6.48 -5.68
CA LEU A 59 2.28 -7.28 -4.58
C LEU A 59 3.18 -6.47 -3.66
N SER A 60 4.08 -5.66 -4.21
CA SER A 60 4.94 -4.77 -3.43
C SER A 60 4.13 -3.76 -2.61
N LEU A 61 3.08 -3.18 -3.19
CA LEU A 61 2.21 -2.25 -2.49
C LEU A 61 1.43 -2.94 -1.38
N LEU A 62 0.85 -4.10 -1.65
CA LEU A 62 0.14 -4.88 -0.63
C LEU A 62 1.06 -5.29 0.52
N THR A 63 2.28 -5.72 0.21
CA THR A 63 3.28 -6.10 1.22
C THR A 63 3.65 -4.91 2.11
N ALA A 64 3.86 -3.73 1.52
CA ALA A 64 4.15 -2.51 2.28
C ALA A 64 3.02 -2.16 3.26
N VAL A 65 1.77 -2.24 2.82
CA VAL A 65 0.60 -1.97 3.66
C VAL A 65 0.44 -3.04 4.75
N ALA A 66 0.59 -4.32 4.40
CA ALA A 66 0.44 -5.43 5.33
C ALA A 66 1.50 -5.40 6.44
N GLU A 67 2.76 -5.19 6.09
CA GLU A 67 3.86 -5.12 7.06
C GLU A 67 3.70 -3.95 8.02
N ALA A 68 3.16 -2.84 7.57
CA ALA A 68 2.83 -1.70 8.43
C ALA A 68 1.79 -2.02 9.50
N HIS A 69 1.01 -3.09 9.31
CA HIS A 69 -0.05 -3.56 10.22
C HIS A 69 0.27 -4.93 10.85
N ASP A 70 1.54 -5.30 10.92
CA ASP A 70 2.03 -6.57 11.48
C ASP A 70 1.41 -7.82 10.83
N ALA A 71 0.92 -7.69 9.60
CA ALA A 71 0.45 -8.79 8.78
C ALA A 71 1.57 -9.32 7.88
N ARG A 72 1.44 -10.55 7.45
CA ARG A 72 2.40 -11.22 6.56
C ARG A 72 1.73 -11.61 5.25
N VAL A 73 2.45 -11.47 4.15
CA VAL A 73 1.95 -11.78 2.82
C VAL A 73 2.75 -12.95 2.23
N VAL A 74 2.03 -13.94 1.77
CA VAL A 74 2.53 -14.96 0.84
C VAL A 74 1.69 -14.92 -0.42
N PHE A 75 2.21 -15.40 -1.52
CA PHE A 75 1.48 -15.37 -2.78
C PHE A 75 1.72 -16.65 -3.59
N ALA A 76 0.78 -16.95 -4.49
CA ALA A 76 0.86 -18.06 -5.41
C ALA A 76 0.38 -17.63 -6.80
N SER A 77 1.05 -18.14 -7.82
CA SER A 77 0.57 -18.00 -9.20
C SER A 77 -0.42 -19.13 -9.50
N THR A 78 -1.58 -18.76 -10.03
CA THR A 78 -2.64 -19.69 -10.44
C THR A 78 -2.91 -19.55 -11.93
N PRO A 79 -3.64 -20.49 -12.56
CA PRO A 79 -4.01 -20.35 -13.97
C PRO A 79 -4.82 -19.07 -14.28
N THR A 80 -5.52 -18.54 -13.29
CA THR A 80 -6.36 -17.33 -13.42
C THR A 80 -5.68 -16.04 -12.98
N GLY A 81 -4.47 -16.11 -12.44
CA GLY A 81 -3.70 -14.94 -11.99
C GLY A 81 -2.94 -15.21 -10.70
N THR A 82 -2.41 -14.16 -10.11
CA THR A 82 -1.69 -14.22 -8.84
C THR A 82 -2.63 -13.91 -7.68
N VAL A 83 -2.56 -14.71 -6.65
CA VAL A 83 -3.34 -14.54 -5.42
C VAL A 83 -2.39 -14.33 -4.25
N ALA A 84 -2.67 -13.33 -3.44
CA ALA A 84 -1.98 -13.09 -2.18
C ALA A 84 -2.81 -13.58 -0.99
N TYR A 85 -2.14 -14.14 -0.02
CA TYR A 85 -2.72 -14.56 1.26
C TYR A 85 -2.11 -13.70 2.36
N VAL A 86 -2.93 -12.92 3.03
CA VAL A 86 -2.51 -12.00 4.07
C VAL A 86 -2.93 -12.55 5.42
N ALA A 87 -1.96 -12.86 6.27
CA ALA A 87 -2.19 -13.41 7.61
C ALA A 87 -1.97 -12.33 8.68
N GLY A 88 -2.90 -12.20 9.60
CA GLY A 88 -2.85 -11.23 10.68
C GLY A 88 -4.12 -11.25 11.51
N HIS A 89 -4.24 -10.28 12.43
CA HIS A 89 -5.49 -10.07 13.16
C HIS A 89 -6.59 -9.52 12.24
N VAL A 90 -7.82 -9.93 12.47
CA VAL A 90 -8.98 -9.55 11.62
C VAL A 90 -9.11 -8.03 11.50
N SER A 91 -8.98 -7.30 12.59
CA SER A 91 -9.05 -5.83 12.57
C SER A 91 -7.95 -5.21 11.70
N ASP A 92 -6.73 -5.73 11.79
CA ASP A 92 -5.62 -5.29 10.94
C ASP A 92 -5.86 -5.64 9.47
N LEU A 93 -6.39 -6.84 9.20
CA LEU A 93 -6.71 -7.27 7.82
C LEU A 93 -7.77 -6.39 7.17
N ASP A 94 -8.76 -5.94 7.91
CA ASP A 94 -9.77 -4.99 7.42
C ASP A 94 -9.13 -3.67 7.00
N VAL A 95 -8.23 -3.15 7.81
CA VAL A 95 -7.47 -1.92 7.50
C VAL A 95 -6.56 -2.13 6.29
N VAL A 96 -5.83 -3.24 6.23
CA VAL A 96 -4.95 -3.58 5.10
C VAL A 96 -5.73 -3.60 3.78
N GLU A 97 -6.89 -4.24 3.76
CA GLU A 97 -7.71 -4.33 2.56
C GLU A 97 -8.22 -2.97 2.07
N VAL A 98 -8.73 -2.15 2.97
CA VAL A 98 -9.20 -0.80 2.66
C VAL A 98 -8.05 0.08 2.19
N MET A 99 -6.93 0.07 2.89
CA MET A 99 -5.75 0.88 2.55
C MET A 99 -5.14 0.46 1.22
N TYR A 100 -4.94 -0.83 1.00
CA TYR A 100 -4.42 -1.34 -0.27
C TYR A 100 -5.34 -0.95 -1.44
N THR A 101 -6.64 -1.15 -1.31
CA THR A 101 -7.61 -0.81 -2.36
C THR A 101 -7.56 0.68 -2.69
N SER A 102 -7.54 1.53 -1.68
CA SER A 102 -7.49 2.99 -1.85
C SER A 102 -6.19 3.46 -2.49
N LEU A 103 -5.05 2.98 -1.98
CA LEU A 103 -3.74 3.35 -2.50
C LEU A 103 -3.50 2.81 -3.92
N HIS A 104 -3.95 1.60 -4.20
CA HIS A 104 -3.89 1.02 -5.54
C HIS A 104 -4.74 1.82 -6.54
N ALA A 105 -5.95 2.20 -6.18
CA ALA A 105 -6.82 3.03 -7.03
C ALA A 105 -6.17 4.38 -7.33
N GLN A 106 -5.57 5.01 -6.34
CA GLN A 106 -4.86 6.28 -6.51
C GLN A 106 -3.64 6.13 -7.41
N ALA A 107 -2.81 5.10 -7.20
CA ALA A 107 -1.67 4.81 -8.04
C ALA A 107 -2.09 4.53 -9.50
N ALA A 108 -3.15 3.74 -9.69
CA ALA A 108 -3.69 3.42 -11.01
C ALA A 108 -4.18 4.68 -11.74
N SER A 109 -4.85 5.59 -11.05
CA SER A 109 -5.28 6.87 -11.59
C SER A 109 -4.09 7.71 -12.08
N GLN A 110 -3.05 7.83 -11.27
CA GLN A 110 -1.84 8.57 -11.64
C GLN A 110 -1.08 7.90 -12.79
N MET A 111 -0.97 6.58 -12.80
CA MET A 111 -0.33 5.84 -13.89
C MET A 111 -1.05 6.04 -15.22
N SER A 112 -2.37 6.03 -15.22
CA SER A 112 -3.19 6.14 -16.43
C SER A 112 -3.10 7.52 -17.07
N ALA A 113 -2.79 8.54 -16.31
CA ALA A 113 -2.62 9.91 -16.80
C ALA A 113 -1.35 10.10 -17.65
N VAL A 114 -0.37 9.21 -17.56
CA VAL A 114 0.91 9.32 -18.25
C VAL A 114 0.99 8.34 -19.42
N ARG A 115 1.23 8.87 -20.62
CA ARG A 115 1.54 8.09 -21.83
C ARG A 115 2.91 8.45 -22.35
N ARG A 116 3.70 7.45 -22.69
CA ARG A 116 4.99 7.63 -23.37
C ARG A 116 4.83 7.45 -24.87
N THR A 117 5.92 7.61 -25.62
CA THR A 117 5.95 7.57 -27.09
C THR A 117 5.52 6.22 -27.68
N THR A 118 5.74 5.12 -26.95
CA THR A 118 5.35 3.77 -27.38
C THR A 118 4.58 3.05 -26.27
N GLY A 119 3.82 2.01 -26.64
CA GLY A 119 3.13 1.17 -25.67
C GLY A 119 4.10 0.47 -24.71
N ALA A 120 5.23 -0.02 -25.21
CA ALA A 120 6.26 -0.66 -24.40
C ALA A 120 6.92 0.33 -23.42
N ALA A 121 7.20 1.54 -23.86
CA ALA A 121 7.74 2.59 -22.99
C ALA A 121 6.74 3.01 -21.91
N THR A 122 5.47 3.11 -22.25
CA THR A 122 4.38 3.39 -21.30
C THR A 122 4.28 2.30 -20.24
N GLN A 123 4.32 1.03 -20.63
CA GLN A 123 4.26 -0.10 -19.70
C GLN A 123 5.46 -0.11 -18.75
N ARG A 124 6.69 0.11 -19.25
CA ARG A 124 7.90 0.20 -18.40
C ARG A 124 7.81 1.34 -17.40
N TYR A 125 7.35 2.51 -17.84
CA TYR A 125 7.15 3.65 -16.95
C TYR A 125 6.16 3.34 -15.85
N ARG A 126 5.00 2.77 -16.18
CA ARG A 126 3.95 2.44 -15.23
C ARG A 126 4.39 1.38 -14.22
N ARG A 127 5.16 0.38 -14.66
CA ARG A 127 5.76 -0.61 -13.76
C ARG A 127 6.70 0.05 -12.77
N SER A 128 7.62 0.86 -13.25
CA SER A 128 8.58 1.59 -12.40
C SER A 128 7.86 2.55 -11.45
N PHE A 129 6.82 3.23 -11.92
CA PHE A 129 6.00 4.11 -11.10
C PHE A 129 5.36 3.35 -9.94
N LEU A 130 4.77 2.19 -10.20
CA LEU A 130 4.09 1.41 -9.17
C LEU A 130 5.06 0.88 -8.12
N PHE A 131 6.24 0.40 -8.52
CA PHE A 131 7.30 0.01 -7.59
C PHE A 131 7.77 1.19 -6.73
N GLY A 132 8.04 2.33 -7.35
CA GLY A 132 8.44 3.54 -6.63
C GLY A 132 7.34 4.07 -5.70
N TYR A 133 6.09 3.95 -6.08
CA TYR A 133 4.95 4.28 -5.25
C TYR A 133 4.89 3.38 -4.01
N ALA A 134 5.06 2.07 -4.18
CA ALA A 134 5.10 1.11 -3.08
C ALA A 134 6.25 1.41 -2.11
N ASP A 135 7.43 1.74 -2.62
CA ASP A 135 8.58 2.13 -1.79
C ASP A 135 8.30 3.39 -0.98
N ARG A 136 7.69 4.40 -1.59
CA ARG A 136 7.33 5.64 -0.88
C ARG A 136 6.28 5.39 0.20
N VAL A 137 5.30 4.53 -0.08
CA VAL A 137 4.29 4.12 0.91
C VAL A 137 4.96 3.42 2.09
N ALA A 138 5.86 2.46 1.83
CA ALA A 138 6.61 1.76 2.87
C ALA A 138 7.41 2.71 3.76
N THR A 139 8.13 3.64 3.15
CA THR A 139 8.91 4.66 3.87
C THR A 139 7.99 5.57 4.70
N SER A 140 6.87 6.00 4.15
CA SER A 140 5.90 6.84 4.86
C SER A 140 5.30 6.15 6.08
N PHE A 141 5.01 4.86 5.99
CA PHE A 141 4.53 4.06 7.11
C PHE A 141 5.61 3.93 8.21
N GLU A 142 6.85 3.70 7.81
CA GLU A 142 7.97 3.59 8.77
C GLU A 142 8.22 4.91 9.48
N ASP A 143 8.23 6.02 8.75
CA ASP A 143 8.38 7.37 9.33
C ASP A 143 7.24 7.69 10.30
N ALA A 144 5.99 7.37 9.93
CA ALA A 144 4.84 7.57 10.79
C ALA A 144 4.89 6.69 12.05
N ARG A 145 5.34 5.45 11.93
CA ARG A 145 5.55 4.55 13.08
C ARG A 145 6.61 5.11 14.04
N THR A 146 7.74 5.57 13.50
CA THR A 146 8.82 6.18 14.27
C THR A 146 8.34 7.45 14.99
N ALA A 147 7.63 8.33 14.28
CA ALA A 147 7.08 9.54 14.86
C ALA A 147 6.05 9.26 15.97
N ALA A 148 5.18 8.28 15.76
CA ALA A 148 4.19 7.86 16.75
C ALA A 148 4.84 7.24 18.00
N ALA A 149 5.88 6.45 17.84
CA ALA A 149 6.64 5.89 18.96
C ALA A 149 7.36 6.96 19.76
N ALA A 150 7.93 7.98 19.10
CA ALA A 150 8.60 9.10 19.75
C ALA A 150 7.62 10.02 20.52
N ALA A 151 6.35 10.09 20.08
CA ALA A 151 5.29 10.89 20.72
C ALA A 151 4.56 10.12 21.84
N ALA A 152 4.77 8.82 21.99
CA ALA A 152 4.16 8.02 23.04
C ALA A 152 4.74 8.36 24.42
N PRO A 153 3.90 8.51 25.48
CA PRO A 153 4.38 8.76 26.83
C PRO A 153 5.12 7.58 27.44
#